data_dc55fdd1c50acf3cffb5f17396c96fa8
#
_entry.id   dc55fdd1c50acf3cffb5f17396c96fa8
#
_cell.length_a   1.000
_cell.length_b   1.000
_cell.length_c   1.000
_cell.angle_alpha   90.00
_cell.angle_beta   90.00
_cell.angle_gamma   90.00
#
_symmetry.space_group_name_H-M   'P 1'
#
loop_
_entity.id
_entity.type
_entity.pdbx_description
1 polymer ?
#
loop_
_entity_poly.entity_id
_entity_poly.type
_entity_poly.pdbx_seq_one_letter_code
_entity_poly.pdbx_strand_id
1 'polypeptide(L)'
;MIAVDTNVLLRYLLQDDQAQAEKSQKLINGSQKVLITDVVLTETIWVLTGKRYQISKDKIVDVIHALFAEKNIQFEDPQAVWCALKDYVNAPPIKVKGKTKKADFPDALIINKAKRYGQINNIKVHPFYTFDKAAQKIEGTEEP
;
A
#
# COMPACT_ATOMS: atom_id res chain seq x y z
N MET A 1 -14.10 16.71 -5.07
CA MET A 1 -13.20 15.55 -4.95
C MET A 1 -13.44 14.60 -6.11
N ILE A 2 -12.39 14.05 -6.68
CA ILE A 2 -12.45 13.02 -7.72
C ILE A 2 -11.77 11.75 -7.20
N ALA A 3 -11.97 10.64 -7.87
CA ALA A 3 -11.28 9.38 -7.58
C ALA A 3 -10.59 8.87 -8.83
N VAL A 4 -9.55 8.07 -8.64
CA VAL A 4 -8.79 7.46 -9.74
C VAL A 4 -8.73 5.95 -9.57
N ASP A 5 -8.58 5.25 -10.67
CA ASP A 5 -8.32 3.82 -10.67
C ASP A 5 -6.81 3.51 -10.65
N THR A 6 -6.50 2.25 -10.57
CA THR A 6 -5.13 1.73 -10.55
C THR A 6 -4.34 2.16 -11.79
N ASN A 7 -4.94 2.13 -12.98
CA ASN A 7 -4.22 2.49 -14.19
C ASN A 7 -3.85 3.97 -14.25
N VAL A 8 -4.72 4.86 -13.81
CA VAL A 8 -4.40 6.30 -13.72
C VAL A 8 -3.24 6.52 -12.74
N LEU A 9 -3.28 5.87 -11.57
CA LEU A 9 -2.21 6.00 -10.58
C LEU A 9 -0.88 5.41 -11.09
N LEU A 10 -0.91 4.25 -11.75
CA LEU A 10 0.28 3.66 -12.37
C LEU A 10 0.89 4.56 -13.44
N ARG A 11 0.08 5.17 -14.32
CA ARG A 11 0.59 6.08 -15.36
C ARG A 11 1.22 7.33 -14.74
N TYR A 12 0.63 7.85 -13.67
CA TYR A 12 1.22 8.95 -12.91
C TYR A 12 2.58 8.59 -12.31
N LEU A 13 2.72 7.40 -11.73
CA LEU A 13 3.94 6.97 -11.06
C LEU A 13 5.04 6.53 -12.02
N LEU A 14 4.70 5.77 -13.06
CA LEU A 14 5.67 5.12 -13.95
C LEU A 14 6.11 6.02 -15.11
N GLN A 15 5.25 6.92 -15.58
CA GLN A 15 5.54 7.80 -16.73
C GLN A 15 5.94 7.03 -18.01
N ASP A 16 5.46 5.80 -18.15
CA ASP A 16 5.84 4.88 -19.24
C ASP A 16 5.01 5.00 -20.52
N ASP A 17 3.86 5.68 -20.44
CA ASP A 17 3.03 6.08 -21.59
C ASP A 17 2.86 7.59 -21.54
N GLN A 18 3.51 8.32 -22.43
CA GLN A 18 3.58 9.77 -22.36
C GLN A 18 2.18 10.42 -22.38
N ALA A 19 1.29 10.00 -23.26
CA ALA A 19 -0.04 10.60 -23.38
C ALA A 19 -0.91 10.35 -22.16
N GLN A 20 -0.88 9.13 -21.62
CA GLN A 20 -1.62 8.77 -20.41
C GLN A 20 -1.00 9.39 -19.17
N ALA A 21 0.34 9.44 -19.08
CA ALA A 21 1.06 10.07 -17.98
C ALA A 21 0.75 11.57 -17.87
N GLU A 22 0.74 12.29 -18.99
CA GLU A 22 0.39 13.71 -19.03
C GLU A 22 -1.05 13.96 -18.54
N LYS A 23 -2.00 13.12 -18.98
CA LYS A 23 -3.40 13.21 -18.52
C LYS A 23 -3.53 12.94 -17.03
N SER A 24 -2.87 11.88 -16.56
CA SER A 24 -2.85 11.52 -15.13
C SER A 24 -2.21 12.61 -14.28
N GLN A 25 -1.12 13.19 -14.74
CA GLN A 25 -0.41 14.27 -14.05
C GLN A 25 -1.28 15.54 -13.97
N LYS A 26 -1.93 15.93 -15.06
CA LYS A 26 -2.87 17.06 -15.06
C LYS A 26 -4.04 16.85 -14.10
N LEU A 27 -4.54 15.61 -14.01
CA LEU A 27 -5.62 15.26 -13.10
C LEU A 27 -5.18 15.36 -11.64
N ILE A 28 -4.05 14.74 -11.28
CA ILE A 28 -3.54 14.66 -9.90
C ILE A 28 -3.04 16.03 -9.43
N ASN A 29 -2.38 16.80 -10.31
CA ASN A 29 -1.89 18.15 -9.98
C ASN A 29 -2.95 19.25 -10.19
N GLY A 30 -4.18 18.87 -10.46
CA GLY A 30 -5.28 19.82 -10.67
C GLY A 30 -5.75 20.50 -9.39
N SER A 31 -6.93 21.14 -9.47
CA SER A 31 -7.48 21.88 -8.36
C SER A 31 -8.32 21.06 -7.38
N GLN A 32 -8.66 19.82 -7.74
CA GLN A 32 -9.50 18.95 -6.92
C GLN A 32 -8.70 17.95 -6.11
N LYS A 33 -9.20 17.61 -4.93
CA LYS A 33 -8.68 16.46 -4.18
C LYS A 33 -8.92 15.17 -4.94
N VAL A 34 -7.93 14.29 -4.92
CA VAL A 34 -7.92 12.99 -5.58
C VAL A 34 -7.93 11.88 -4.54
N LEU A 35 -9.04 11.16 -4.47
CA LEU A 35 -9.17 10.02 -3.57
C LEU A 35 -8.44 8.81 -4.15
N ILE A 36 -7.57 8.20 -3.35
CA ILE A 36 -7.00 6.88 -3.57
C ILE A 36 -7.63 5.94 -2.54
N THR A 37 -8.43 4.99 -3.02
CA THR A 37 -9.01 3.97 -2.14
C THR A 37 -7.96 2.93 -1.74
N ASP A 38 -8.20 2.24 -0.63
CA ASP A 38 -7.29 1.19 -0.15
C ASP A 38 -7.12 0.06 -1.18
N VAL A 39 -8.18 -0.26 -1.93
CA VAL A 39 -8.16 -1.25 -3.01
C VAL A 39 -7.23 -0.80 -4.14
N VAL A 40 -7.35 0.44 -4.58
CA VAL A 40 -6.49 1.01 -5.64
C VAL A 40 -5.03 1.05 -5.18
N LEU A 41 -4.77 1.46 -3.96
CA LEU A 41 -3.40 1.49 -3.43
C LEU A 41 -2.80 0.08 -3.39
N THR A 42 -3.53 -0.88 -2.85
CA THR A 42 -3.10 -2.28 -2.75
C THR A 42 -2.76 -2.86 -4.12
N GLU A 43 -3.67 -2.71 -5.08
CA GLU A 43 -3.47 -3.19 -6.45
C GLU A 43 -2.28 -2.49 -7.13
N THR A 44 -2.14 -1.18 -6.95
CA THR A 44 -1.02 -0.41 -7.50
C THR A 44 0.32 -0.94 -6.98
N ILE A 45 0.47 -1.10 -5.68
CA ILE A 45 1.71 -1.61 -5.09
C ILE A 45 1.98 -3.04 -5.55
N TRP A 46 0.97 -3.88 -5.61
CA TRP A 46 1.11 -5.25 -6.09
C TRP A 46 1.62 -5.30 -7.53
N VAL A 47 1.05 -4.47 -8.42
CA VAL A 47 1.52 -4.37 -9.81
C VAL A 47 2.96 -3.88 -9.89
N LEU A 48 3.32 -2.85 -9.12
CA LEU A 48 4.68 -2.29 -9.10
C LEU A 48 5.74 -3.30 -8.63
N THR A 49 5.42 -4.13 -7.66
CA THR A 49 6.33 -5.17 -7.13
C THR A 49 6.29 -6.46 -7.93
N GLY A 50 5.34 -6.63 -8.84
CA GLY A 50 5.15 -7.81 -9.67
C GLY A 50 6.24 -8.00 -10.72
N LYS A 51 6.12 -9.07 -11.50
CA LYS A 51 7.14 -9.51 -12.47
C LYS A 51 7.48 -8.46 -13.53
N ARG A 52 6.50 -7.64 -13.94
CA ARG A 52 6.69 -6.66 -15.02
C ARG A 52 7.63 -5.54 -14.62
N TYR A 53 7.45 -4.98 -13.41
CA TYR A 53 8.19 -3.78 -12.99
C TYR A 53 9.25 -4.07 -11.95
N GLN A 54 9.06 -5.05 -11.09
CA GLN A 54 10.01 -5.50 -10.08
C GLN A 54 10.58 -4.35 -9.24
N ILE A 55 9.72 -3.38 -8.89
CA ILE A 55 10.12 -2.23 -8.08
C ILE A 55 10.54 -2.72 -6.68
N SER A 56 11.71 -2.27 -6.25
CA SER A 56 12.30 -2.68 -4.96
C SER A 56 11.51 -2.13 -3.77
N LYS A 57 11.65 -2.77 -2.61
CA LYS A 57 11.05 -2.33 -1.35
C LYS A 57 11.36 -0.87 -1.04
N ASP A 58 12.62 -0.45 -1.15
CA ASP A 58 13.02 0.92 -0.85
C ASP A 58 12.32 1.94 -1.75
N LYS A 59 12.17 1.63 -3.04
CA LYS A 59 11.43 2.46 -3.98
C LYS A 59 9.93 2.49 -3.70
N ILE A 60 9.33 1.39 -3.25
CA ILE A 60 7.93 1.37 -2.82
C ILE A 60 7.73 2.29 -1.61
N VAL A 61 8.64 2.26 -0.65
CA VAL A 61 8.60 3.17 0.51
C VAL A 61 8.64 4.63 0.04
N ASP A 62 9.54 4.96 -0.91
CA ASP A 62 9.64 6.29 -1.49
C ASP A 62 8.35 6.70 -2.22
N VAL A 63 7.75 5.79 -2.98
CA VAL A 63 6.47 6.03 -3.68
C VAL A 63 5.37 6.38 -2.68
N ILE A 64 5.21 5.62 -1.61
CA ILE A 64 4.17 5.87 -0.61
C ILE A 64 4.41 7.20 0.10
N HIS A 65 5.66 7.52 0.46
CA HIS A 65 6.01 8.84 1.01
C HIS A 65 5.70 9.97 0.03
N ALA A 66 6.00 9.80 -1.25
CA ALA A 66 5.71 10.80 -2.28
C ALA A 66 4.19 11.03 -2.42
N LEU A 67 3.39 9.96 -2.38
CA LEU A 67 1.94 10.08 -2.40
C LEU A 67 1.38 10.81 -1.17
N PHE A 68 1.95 10.59 0.02
CA PHE A 68 1.59 11.37 1.22
C PHE A 68 1.96 12.84 1.11
N ALA A 69 3.09 13.14 0.46
CA ALA A 69 3.56 14.50 0.26
C ALA A 69 2.77 15.26 -0.81
N GLU A 70 2.06 14.56 -1.69
CA GLU A 70 1.29 15.16 -2.77
C GLU A 70 0.06 15.89 -2.22
N LYS A 71 0.03 17.21 -2.39
CA LYS A 71 -0.99 18.08 -1.81
C LYS A 71 -2.42 17.71 -2.11
N ASN A 72 -2.67 17.19 -3.31
CA ASN A 72 -4.03 16.89 -3.78
C ASN A 72 -4.46 15.45 -3.49
N ILE A 73 -3.54 14.55 -3.17
CA ILE A 73 -3.88 13.16 -2.87
C ILE A 73 -4.47 13.03 -1.46
N GLN A 74 -5.50 12.23 -1.39
CA GLN A 74 -6.12 11.83 -0.14
C GLN A 74 -6.35 10.32 -0.14
N PHE A 75 -5.77 9.63 0.83
CA PHE A 75 -6.06 8.21 1.05
C PHE A 75 -7.42 8.03 1.73
N GLU A 76 -8.08 6.93 1.43
CA GLU A 76 -9.34 6.52 2.07
C GLU A 76 -9.18 6.41 3.59
N ASP A 77 -8.09 5.79 4.04
CA ASP A 77 -7.72 5.66 5.46
C ASP A 77 -6.23 5.95 5.64
N PRO A 78 -5.83 7.23 5.71
CA PRO A 78 -4.42 7.60 5.80
C PRO A 78 -3.72 7.04 7.03
N GLN A 79 -4.43 6.82 8.13
CA GLN A 79 -3.85 6.23 9.33
C GLN A 79 -3.51 4.76 9.14
N ALA A 80 -4.38 3.98 8.51
CA ALA A 80 -4.10 2.58 8.18
C ALA A 80 -2.92 2.46 7.21
N VAL A 81 -2.87 3.32 6.19
CA VAL A 81 -1.75 3.36 5.22
C VAL A 81 -0.43 3.69 5.93
N TRP A 82 -0.43 4.66 6.82
CA TRP A 82 0.77 5.05 7.57
C TRP A 82 1.27 3.94 8.49
N CYS A 83 0.37 3.29 9.23
CA CYS A 83 0.72 2.16 10.10
C CYS A 83 1.23 0.96 9.27
N ALA A 84 0.59 0.69 8.14
CA ALA A 84 1.03 -0.36 7.21
C ALA A 84 2.43 -0.07 6.66
N LEU A 85 2.74 1.18 6.33
CA LEU A 85 4.07 1.57 5.88
C LEU A 85 5.13 1.31 6.96
N LYS A 86 4.83 1.64 8.22
CA LYS A 86 5.72 1.36 9.35
C LYS A 86 5.96 -0.15 9.52
N ASP A 87 4.91 -0.95 9.49
CA ASP A 87 5.02 -2.40 9.61
C ASP A 87 5.82 -2.98 8.43
N TYR A 88 5.57 -2.49 7.22
CA TYR A 88 6.30 -2.89 6.03
C TYR A 88 7.80 -2.59 6.12
N VAL A 89 8.16 -1.39 6.56
CA VAL A 89 9.56 -0.99 6.74
C VAL A 89 10.26 -1.84 7.80
N ASN A 90 9.58 -2.13 8.91
CA ASN A 90 10.15 -2.80 10.08
C ASN A 90 10.04 -4.32 10.04
N ALA A 91 9.29 -4.90 9.08
CA ALA A 91 9.11 -6.35 8.99
C ALA A 91 10.46 -7.08 8.84
N PRO A 92 10.81 -8.01 9.74
CA PRO A 92 12.06 -8.74 9.66
C PRO A 92 12.03 -9.75 8.50
N PRO A 93 13.19 -10.03 7.88
CA PRO A 93 13.29 -11.09 6.90
C PRO A 93 13.14 -12.44 7.58
N ILE A 94 12.53 -13.39 6.87
CA ILE A 94 12.49 -14.81 7.27
C ILE A 94 12.96 -15.67 6.10
N LYS A 95 13.40 -16.88 6.41
CA LYS A 95 13.71 -17.89 5.38
C LYS A 95 12.56 -18.87 5.26
N VAL A 96 12.03 -18.98 4.03
CA VAL A 96 11.01 -19.96 3.67
C VAL A 96 11.53 -20.78 2.49
N LYS A 97 11.69 -22.09 2.67
CA LYS A 97 12.23 -22.99 1.63
C LYS A 97 13.55 -22.48 1.02
N GLY A 98 14.47 -22.00 1.87
CA GLY A 98 15.79 -21.48 1.46
C GLY A 98 15.79 -20.10 0.84
N LYS A 99 14.64 -19.44 0.68
CA LYS A 99 14.52 -18.06 0.15
C LYS A 99 14.24 -17.09 1.28
N THR A 100 14.87 -15.91 1.21
CA THR A 100 14.58 -14.80 2.13
C THR A 100 13.28 -14.13 1.69
N LYS A 101 12.34 -14.00 2.61
CA LYS A 101 11.03 -13.37 2.40
C LYS A 101 10.75 -12.35 3.49
N LYS A 102 10.09 -11.25 3.13
CA LYS A 102 9.58 -10.23 4.05
C LYS A 102 8.09 -10.03 3.80
N ALA A 103 7.35 -9.59 4.82
CA ALA A 103 5.97 -9.16 4.63
C ALA A 103 5.91 -8.06 3.57
N ASP A 104 4.96 -8.14 2.66
CA ASP A 104 4.75 -7.10 1.66
C ASP A 104 3.82 -5.98 2.17
N PHE A 105 3.74 -4.88 1.43
CA PHE A 105 2.88 -3.76 1.82
C PHE A 105 1.39 -4.10 1.77
N PRO A 106 0.88 -4.80 0.75
CA PRO A 106 -0.50 -5.25 0.73
C PRO A 106 -0.91 -6.04 1.98
N ASP A 107 -0.09 -6.99 2.42
CA ASP A 107 -0.34 -7.75 3.65
C ASP A 107 -0.37 -6.84 4.88
N ALA A 108 0.59 -5.92 4.99
CA ALA A 108 0.63 -4.96 6.08
C ALA A 108 -0.62 -4.06 6.09
N LEU A 109 -1.12 -3.65 4.91
CA LEU A 109 -2.33 -2.84 4.81
C LEU A 109 -3.59 -3.62 5.22
N ILE A 110 -3.73 -4.86 4.77
CA ILE A 110 -4.84 -5.74 5.15
C ILE A 110 -4.92 -5.89 6.68
N ILE A 111 -3.78 -6.17 7.31
CA ILE A 111 -3.69 -6.32 8.77
C ILE A 111 -4.05 -5.00 9.47
N ASN A 112 -3.52 -3.88 9.00
CA ASN A 112 -3.80 -2.58 9.61
C ASN A 112 -5.23 -2.10 9.38
N LYS A 113 -5.87 -2.47 8.28
CA LYS A 113 -7.31 -2.22 8.09
C LYS A 113 -8.17 -2.97 9.08
N ALA A 114 -7.84 -4.23 9.39
CA ALA A 114 -8.54 -4.99 10.42
C ALA A 114 -8.40 -4.35 11.81
N LYS A 115 -7.17 -3.96 12.18
CA LYS A 115 -6.91 -3.21 13.43
C LYS A 115 -7.69 -1.89 13.47
N ARG A 116 -7.69 -1.16 12.36
CA ARG A 116 -8.39 0.12 12.23
C ARG A 116 -9.90 -0.02 12.38
N TYR A 117 -10.47 -1.06 11.79
CA TYR A 117 -11.89 -1.39 11.97
C TYR A 117 -12.24 -1.56 13.47
N GLY A 118 -11.40 -2.29 14.18
CA GLY A 118 -11.57 -2.47 15.63
C GLY A 118 -11.53 -1.15 16.39
N GLN A 119 -10.57 -0.28 16.07
CA GLN A 119 -10.43 1.02 16.71
C GLN A 119 -11.65 1.93 16.47
N ILE A 120 -12.11 2.01 15.22
CA ILE A 120 -13.26 2.86 14.85
C ILE A 120 -14.54 2.40 15.53
N ASN A 121 -14.74 1.08 15.63
CA ASN A 121 -15.96 0.51 16.16
C ASN A 121 -15.88 0.16 17.65
N ASN A 122 -14.77 0.48 18.30
CA ASN A 122 -14.51 0.12 19.71
C ASN A 122 -14.67 -1.38 19.98
N ILE A 123 -14.15 -2.21 19.06
CA ILE A 123 -14.19 -3.67 19.12
C ILE A 123 -12.75 -4.18 19.08
N LYS A 124 -12.45 -5.19 19.90
CA LYS A 124 -11.14 -5.84 19.84
C LYS A 124 -11.09 -6.80 18.64
N VAL A 125 -10.32 -6.45 17.61
CA VAL A 125 -10.00 -7.34 16.50
C VAL A 125 -8.57 -7.87 16.71
N HIS A 126 -8.48 -9.04 17.34
CA HIS A 126 -7.21 -9.68 17.67
C HIS A 126 -7.47 -11.15 18.06
N PRO A 127 -6.66 -12.10 17.55
CA PRO A 127 -5.58 -11.92 16.58
C PRO A 127 -6.08 -11.77 15.14
N PHE A 128 -5.18 -11.33 14.26
CA PHE A 128 -5.37 -11.44 12.81
C PHE A 128 -4.73 -12.74 12.34
N TYR A 129 -5.49 -13.59 11.68
CA TYR A 129 -5.00 -14.90 11.24
C TYR A 129 -4.47 -14.85 9.80
N THR A 130 -3.30 -15.46 9.59
CA THR A 130 -2.70 -15.61 8.26
C THR A 130 -1.82 -16.86 8.18
N PHE A 131 -1.82 -17.51 7.03
CA PHE A 131 -0.84 -18.57 6.73
C PHE A 131 0.48 -18.04 6.17
N ASP A 132 0.54 -16.77 5.79
CA ASP A 132 1.79 -16.19 5.28
C ASP A 132 2.80 -16.00 6.40
N LYS A 133 3.89 -16.77 6.35
CA LYS A 133 4.93 -16.79 7.38
C LYS A 133 5.65 -15.45 7.55
N ALA A 134 5.80 -14.69 6.47
CA ALA A 134 6.39 -13.36 6.52
C ALA A 134 5.44 -12.36 7.18
N ALA A 135 4.16 -12.40 6.81
CA ALA A 135 3.12 -11.56 7.41
C ALA A 135 2.93 -11.84 8.91
N GLN A 136 3.16 -13.08 9.36
CA GLN A 136 3.12 -13.45 10.78
C GLN A 136 4.17 -12.73 11.64
N LYS A 137 5.13 -12.03 11.04
CA LYS A 137 6.10 -11.19 11.75
C LYS A 137 5.57 -9.79 12.08
N ILE A 138 4.39 -9.46 11.58
CA ILE A 138 3.69 -8.22 11.96
C ILE A 138 2.95 -8.48 13.28
N GLU A 139 3.10 -7.56 14.23
CA GLU A 139 2.48 -7.68 15.54
C GLU A 139 0.96 -7.86 15.46
N GLY A 140 0.44 -8.79 16.26
CA GLY A 140 -1.00 -9.08 16.33
C GLY A 140 -1.49 -10.13 15.34
N THR A 141 -0.57 -10.83 14.65
CA THR A 141 -0.91 -11.92 13.73
C THR A 141 -0.58 -13.27 14.34
N GLU A 142 -1.37 -14.27 13.97
CA GLU A 142 -1.19 -15.67 14.39
C GLU A 142 -1.48 -16.61 13.20
N GLU A 143 -0.98 -17.83 13.31
CA GLU A 143 -1.34 -18.92 12.41
C GLU A 143 -2.68 -19.53 12.88
N PRO A 144 -3.63 -19.83 11.95
CA PRO A 144 -4.89 -20.48 12.29
C PRO A 144 -4.69 -21.86 12.91
#